data_1309892cbc257e3fe3d55dfe2ed7645b
#
_entry.id   1309892cbc257e3fe3d55dfe2ed7645b
#
_cell.length_a   1.000
_cell.length_b   1.000
_cell.length_c   1.000
_cell.angle_alpha   90.00
_cell.angle_beta   90.00
_cell.angle_gamma   90.00
#
_symmetry.space_group_name_H-M   'P 1'
#
loop_
_entity.id
_entity.type
_entity.pdbx_description
1 polymer ?
#
loop_
_entity_poly.entity_id
_entity_poly.type
_entity_poly.pdbx_seq_one_letter_code
_entity_poly.pdbx_strand_id
1 'polypeptide(L)'
;MNTLTFNKLYIFSTFENKAKYIEFTSGKNIITTEDDVIGNKKGKSTILKNLYYTMGADCYFEDKWDVQKKISVLEFSVNKTSYIIFRQDKLFKIFDLQKNLLFKTIKRKELATFLEKIFKFTVKLPNRHTDKLEIAPPAYFYLLNYTDQDKMNGSSFDSFRNLGEYSNFKLNTLYSHFGILDDRYYEVMKLVEQLSEQIKALDDECQLFYKMLEKIESELVDKVSFPTNFDVLQQEVDSTKNQYEKIVHSLQLTKNRLINQRNDNYEVKQELANLRKIIRKNDKDKKTINSHTCPKCHSTITDNLELKINTLNNEEDFLFLANELEKESLKAEANIYKEEKKYQQLLDTLKKYEDKLALNSKEISNVLKHKGLMEVRDKLIMDIGNSQVNLKQAQESLKEQRKILKEYLELKKQINETYYELMLNDKIHFNLEELDSDKFKKIDSNISAGGSNKPINTIVWYFNLLKVKNKFNPDAIRLPIVLDSPANAELDKESKHTLLKYIFEESDKDSQLIVSTIGFSASDFKEEHFDNVIELSNSKYELLNTEDYELYKEICKDLVLINE
;
A
#
# COMPACT_ATOMS: atom_id res chain seq x y z
N MET A 1 -8.72 -4.78 -24.31
CA MET A 1 -7.82 -3.79 -23.71
C MET A 1 -8.65 -2.79 -22.92
N ASN A 2 -8.25 -2.42 -21.72
CA ASN A 2 -9.02 -1.51 -20.86
C ASN A 2 -8.46 -0.08 -21.00
N THR A 3 -9.26 0.88 -21.47
CA THR A 3 -8.80 2.24 -21.77
C THR A 3 -9.71 3.28 -21.15
N LEU A 4 -9.10 4.33 -20.61
CA LEU A 4 -9.78 5.57 -20.19
C LEU A 4 -9.54 6.65 -21.26
N THR A 5 -10.57 7.38 -21.61
CA THR A 5 -10.50 8.53 -22.54
C THR A 5 -11.22 9.72 -21.93
N PHE A 6 -10.61 10.88 -21.96
CA PHE A 6 -11.29 12.15 -21.67
C PHE A 6 -11.98 12.63 -22.92
N ASN A 7 -13.26 12.98 -22.83
CA ASN A 7 -14.06 13.38 -23.99
C ASN A 7 -14.32 14.87 -23.97
N LYS A 8 -14.91 15.42 -22.89
CA LYS A 8 -15.27 16.83 -22.80
C LYS A 8 -15.00 17.37 -21.41
N LEU A 9 -14.33 18.51 -21.35
CA LEU A 9 -14.09 19.26 -20.12
C LEU A 9 -14.88 20.54 -20.12
N TYR A 10 -15.62 20.78 -19.05
CA TYR A 10 -16.30 22.04 -18.78
C TYR A 10 -15.77 22.61 -17.46
N ILE A 11 -15.42 23.88 -17.47
CA ILE A 11 -14.98 24.62 -16.27
C ILE A 11 -15.88 25.84 -16.15
N PHE A 12 -16.66 25.91 -15.07
CA PHE A 12 -17.59 27.02 -14.84
C PHE A 12 -17.13 27.91 -13.70
N SER A 13 -17.26 29.20 -13.87
CA SER A 13 -17.26 30.21 -12.81
C SER A 13 -18.67 30.79 -12.73
N THR A 14 -19.50 30.21 -11.87
CA THR A 14 -20.90 30.62 -11.73
C THR A 14 -21.03 32.03 -11.18
N PHE A 15 -20.05 32.48 -10.40
CA PHE A 15 -20.00 33.85 -9.87
C PHE A 15 -19.74 34.90 -10.97
N GLU A 16 -18.91 34.55 -11.97
CA GLU A 16 -18.55 35.46 -13.06
C GLU A 16 -19.42 35.26 -14.31
N ASN A 17 -20.30 34.26 -14.33
CA ASN A 17 -21.06 33.83 -15.51
C ASN A 17 -20.14 33.55 -16.72
N LYS A 18 -19.02 32.87 -16.46
CA LYS A 18 -18.04 32.50 -17.47
C LYS A 18 -17.77 31.01 -17.41
N ALA A 19 -17.45 30.42 -18.55
CA ALA A 19 -17.04 29.02 -18.65
C ALA A 19 -15.94 28.82 -19.69
N LYS A 20 -15.37 27.61 -19.68
CA LYS A 20 -14.55 27.08 -20.78
C LYS A 20 -15.03 25.69 -21.09
N TYR A 21 -15.23 25.43 -22.37
CA TYR A 21 -15.53 24.14 -22.96
C TYR A 21 -14.35 23.67 -23.80
N ILE A 22 -14.01 22.39 -23.69
CA ILE A 22 -12.97 21.75 -24.49
C ILE A 22 -13.39 20.32 -24.79
N GLU A 23 -13.28 19.92 -26.05
CA GLU A 23 -13.52 18.57 -26.54
C GLU A 23 -12.20 17.89 -26.91
N PHE A 24 -12.08 16.61 -26.57
CA PHE A 24 -10.93 15.77 -26.87
C PHE A 24 -11.36 14.55 -27.68
N THR A 25 -10.45 14.08 -28.51
CA THR A 25 -10.57 12.82 -29.25
C THR A 25 -9.78 11.71 -28.54
N SER A 26 -10.03 10.48 -28.91
CA SER A 26 -9.33 9.32 -28.29
C SER A 26 -7.85 9.19 -28.66
N GLY A 27 -7.39 9.89 -29.69
CA GLY A 27 -6.00 9.84 -30.16
C GLY A 27 -5.14 10.99 -29.65
N LYS A 28 -4.35 11.58 -30.56
CA LYS A 28 -3.40 12.67 -30.24
C LYS A 28 -4.09 14.02 -30.25
N ASN A 29 -4.14 14.69 -29.11
CA ASN A 29 -4.71 16.01 -28.91
C ASN A 29 -3.60 17.01 -28.56
N ILE A 30 -3.52 18.10 -29.30
CA ILE A 30 -2.54 19.17 -29.07
C ILE A 30 -3.27 20.44 -28.64
N ILE A 31 -2.89 21.00 -27.49
CA ILE A 31 -3.37 22.33 -27.08
C ILE A 31 -2.25 23.34 -27.33
N THR A 32 -2.48 24.23 -28.24
CA THR A 32 -1.45 25.20 -28.69
C THR A 32 -1.91 26.65 -28.65
N THR A 33 -0.98 27.54 -28.89
CA THR A 33 -1.20 28.98 -29.04
C THR A 33 -0.31 29.50 -30.18
N GLU A 34 -0.77 30.51 -30.91
CA GLU A 34 -0.13 30.97 -32.17
C GLU A 34 1.30 31.51 -32.04
N ASP A 35 1.73 32.07 -30.87
CA ASP A 35 2.99 32.79 -30.82
C ASP A 35 3.79 32.54 -29.53
N ASP A 36 5.12 32.44 -29.65
CA ASP A 36 6.06 32.18 -28.57
C ASP A 36 6.08 33.27 -27.46
N VAL A 37 5.93 34.52 -27.83
CA VAL A 37 6.00 35.65 -26.89
C VAL A 37 4.65 35.94 -26.25
N ILE A 38 3.56 35.74 -26.94
CA ILE A 38 2.20 36.03 -26.49
C ILE A 38 1.49 34.78 -25.96
N GLY A 39 1.95 33.59 -26.31
CA GLY A 39 1.33 32.29 -26.01
C GLY A 39 1.36 31.87 -24.54
N ASN A 40 2.19 32.50 -23.70
CA ASN A 40 2.22 32.24 -22.27
C ASN A 40 1.00 32.85 -21.55
N LYS A 41 0.50 32.11 -20.52
CA LYS A 41 -0.62 32.55 -19.64
C LYS A 41 -2.00 32.59 -20.30
N LYS A 42 -2.22 31.84 -21.38
CA LYS A 42 -3.52 31.63 -22.01
C LYS A 42 -4.35 30.49 -21.40
N GLY A 43 -3.82 29.80 -20.38
CA GLY A 43 -4.56 28.82 -19.60
C GLY A 43 -4.38 27.35 -20.02
N LYS A 44 -3.40 27.02 -20.88
CA LYS A 44 -3.07 25.63 -21.27
C LYS A 44 -2.91 24.72 -20.05
N SER A 45 -1.99 25.08 -19.16
CA SER A 45 -1.74 24.34 -17.91
C SER A 45 -2.97 24.23 -17.01
N THR A 46 -3.79 25.29 -16.97
CA THR A 46 -5.03 25.27 -16.18
C THR A 46 -6.03 24.26 -16.74
N ILE A 47 -6.14 24.12 -18.04
CA ILE A 47 -6.99 23.10 -18.69
C ILE A 47 -6.50 21.71 -18.29
N LEU A 48 -5.21 21.41 -18.50
CA LEU A 48 -4.64 20.09 -18.20
C LEU A 48 -4.76 19.73 -16.73
N LYS A 49 -4.49 20.68 -15.83
CA LYS A 49 -4.66 20.49 -14.37
C LYS A 49 -6.11 20.17 -14.00
N ASN A 50 -7.09 20.79 -14.67
CA ASN A 50 -8.50 20.53 -14.38
C ASN A 50 -8.95 19.12 -14.80
N LEU A 51 -8.33 18.46 -15.77
CA LEU A 51 -8.64 17.07 -16.12
C LEU A 51 -8.46 16.16 -14.88
N TYR A 52 -7.27 16.14 -14.32
CA TYR A 52 -6.99 15.28 -13.16
C TYR A 52 -7.55 15.83 -11.85
N TYR A 53 -7.68 17.16 -11.73
CA TYR A 53 -8.38 17.75 -10.59
C TYR A 53 -9.82 17.24 -10.53
N THR A 54 -10.54 17.26 -11.64
CA THR A 54 -11.92 16.76 -11.71
C THR A 54 -11.98 15.27 -11.38
N MET A 55 -10.98 14.49 -11.78
CA MET A 55 -10.83 13.06 -11.48
C MET A 55 -10.36 12.77 -10.03
N GLY A 56 -10.26 13.77 -9.17
CA GLY A 56 -9.99 13.59 -7.74
C GLY A 56 -8.54 13.77 -7.30
N ALA A 57 -7.62 14.13 -8.19
CA ALA A 57 -6.26 14.51 -7.81
C ALA A 57 -6.20 15.96 -7.32
N ASP A 58 -5.22 16.28 -6.46
CA ASP A 58 -4.93 17.66 -6.09
C ASP A 58 -3.78 18.19 -6.93
N CYS A 59 -4.08 19.18 -7.77
CA CYS A 59 -3.12 19.82 -8.65
C CYS A 59 -2.62 21.15 -8.07
N TYR A 60 -1.48 21.64 -8.59
CA TYR A 60 -0.94 22.95 -8.26
C TYR A 60 -1.54 24.02 -9.19
N PHE A 61 -2.52 24.77 -8.72
CA PHE A 61 -3.04 25.94 -9.43
C PHE A 61 -2.32 27.21 -9.00
N GLU A 62 -2.29 28.20 -9.89
CA GLU A 62 -1.86 29.56 -9.53
C GLU A 62 -2.83 30.17 -8.51
N ASP A 63 -2.34 31.02 -7.61
CA ASP A 63 -3.17 31.65 -6.54
C ASP A 63 -4.35 32.45 -7.08
N LYS A 64 -4.21 33.01 -8.30
CA LYS A 64 -5.28 33.73 -9.00
C LYS A 64 -6.40 32.84 -9.51
N TRP A 65 -6.15 31.53 -9.66
CA TRP A 65 -7.14 30.57 -10.08
C TRP A 65 -7.87 29.97 -8.86
N ASP A 66 -8.81 30.72 -8.28
CA ASP A 66 -9.58 30.25 -7.13
C ASP A 66 -10.44 29.03 -7.53
N VAL A 67 -9.86 27.84 -7.39
CA VAL A 67 -10.46 26.56 -7.80
C VAL A 67 -11.68 26.21 -6.96
N GLN A 68 -11.78 26.74 -5.73
CA GLN A 68 -12.93 26.48 -4.84
C GLN A 68 -14.21 27.15 -5.35
N LYS A 69 -14.07 28.26 -6.08
CA LYS A 69 -15.19 28.98 -6.73
C LYS A 69 -15.52 28.47 -8.13
N LYS A 70 -14.85 27.42 -8.58
CA LYS A 70 -15.08 26.83 -9.91
C LYS A 70 -15.79 25.48 -9.76
N ILE A 71 -16.59 25.18 -10.77
CA ILE A 71 -17.18 23.86 -10.96
C ILE A 71 -16.51 23.25 -12.18
N SER A 72 -15.96 22.06 -12.01
CA SER A 72 -15.36 21.30 -13.11
C SER A 72 -16.20 20.07 -13.40
N VAL A 73 -16.51 19.85 -14.66
CA VAL A 73 -17.25 18.68 -15.16
C VAL A 73 -16.43 18.04 -16.27
N LEU A 74 -16.23 16.73 -16.17
CA LEU A 74 -15.50 15.96 -17.17
C LEU A 74 -16.34 14.78 -17.65
N GLU A 75 -16.64 14.75 -18.94
CA GLU A 75 -17.15 13.55 -19.59
C GLU A 75 -15.95 12.67 -19.95
N PHE A 76 -15.99 11.42 -19.53
CA PHE A 76 -14.95 10.44 -19.81
C PHE A 76 -15.55 9.07 -20.13
N SER A 77 -14.81 8.27 -20.87
CA SER A 77 -15.22 6.92 -21.21
C SER A 77 -14.21 5.90 -20.70
N VAL A 78 -14.71 4.80 -20.16
CA VAL A 78 -13.91 3.61 -19.88
C VAL A 78 -14.38 2.51 -20.81
N ASN A 79 -13.55 2.16 -21.75
CA ASN A 79 -13.91 1.29 -22.88
C ASN A 79 -15.10 1.89 -23.67
N LYS A 80 -16.25 1.21 -23.63
CA LYS A 80 -17.48 1.63 -24.34
C LYS A 80 -18.50 2.31 -23.42
N THR A 81 -18.20 2.45 -22.14
CA THR A 81 -19.11 3.05 -21.16
C THR A 81 -18.64 4.45 -20.81
N SER A 82 -19.51 5.41 -20.98
CA SER A 82 -19.22 6.83 -20.71
C SER A 82 -19.84 7.27 -19.40
N TYR A 83 -19.15 8.17 -18.72
CA TYR A 83 -19.50 8.73 -17.42
C TYR A 83 -19.29 10.23 -17.43
N ILE A 84 -19.97 10.91 -16.50
CA ILE A 84 -19.78 12.33 -16.22
C ILE A 84 -19.33 12.44 -14.77
N ILE A 85 -18.17 13.02 -14.53
CA ILE A 85 -17.74 13.38 -13.18
C ILE A 85 -17.82 14.89 -12.99
N PHE A 86 -18.45 15.27 -11.89
CA PHE A 86 -18.62 16.65 -11.43
C PHE A 86 -17.79 16.84 -10.16
N ARG A 87 -17.03 17.92 -10.11
CA ARG A 87 -16.31 18.34 -8.91
C ARG A 87 -16.56 19.80 -8.60
N GLN A 88 -16.94 20.07 -7.34
CA GLN A 88 -16.94 21.40 -6.74
C GLN A 88 -16.24 21.32 -5.39
N ASP A 89 -15.08 21.92 -5.28
CA ASP A 89 -14.17 21.82 -4.12
C ASP A 89 -13.95 20.35 -3.69
N LYS A 90 -14.54 19.95 -2.57
CA LYS A 90 -14.45 18.57 -2.04
C LYS A 90 -15.59 17.65 -2.48
N LEU A 91 -16.65 18.20 -3.07
CA LEU A 91 -17.80 17.41 -3.51
C LEU A 91 -17.54 16.78 -4.87
N PHE A 92 -17.71 15.48 -4.95
CA PHE A 92 -17.69 14.68 -6.18
C PHE A 92 -19.05 14.07 -6.42
N LYS A 93 -19.52 14.12 -7.66
CA LYS A 93 -20.67 13.37 -8.14
C LYS A 93 -20.28 12.68 -9.45
N ILE A 94 -20.70 11.43 -9.63
CA ILE A 94 -20.51 10.69 -10.89
C ILE A 94 -21.87 10.27 -11.40
N PHE A 95 -22.07 10.46 -12.69
CA PHE A 95 -23.32 10.22 -13.40
C PHE A 95 -23.06 9.34 -14.63
N ASP A 96 -24.10 8.68 -15.12
CA ASP A 96 -24.14 8.17 -16.48
C ASP A 96 -24.42 9.30 -17.50
N LEU A 97 -24.44 8.98 -18.80
CA LEU A 97 -24.77 9.96 -19.86
C LEU A 97 -26.22 10.47 -19.80
N GLN A 98 -27.12 9.73 -19.19
CA GLN A 98 -28.51 10.12 -18.97
C GLN A 98 -28.66 11.04 -17.75
N LYS A 99 -27.54 11.41 -17.12
CA LYS A 99 -27.47 12.22 -15.90
C LYS A 99 -28.06 11.54 -14.66
N ASN A 100 -28.19 10.21 -14.64
CA ASN A 100 -28.54 9.50 -13.42
C ASN A 100 -27.35 9.48 -12.47
N LEU A 101 -27.55 9.84 -11.19
CA LEU A 101 -26.50 9.88 -10.18
C LEU A 101 -26.09 8.44 -9.80
N LEU A 102 -24.86 8.08 -10.07
CA LEU A 102 -24.27 6.77 -9.74
C LEU A 102 -23.53 6.78 -8.40
N PHE A 103 -22.90 7.92 -8.07
CA PHE A 103 -22.07 8.03 -6.88
C PHE A 103 -21.91 9.49 -6.44
N LYS A 104 -21.87 9.71 -5.11
CA LYS A 104 -21.65 11.03 -4.50
C LYS A 104 -20.79 10.89 -3.25
N THR A 105 -19.78 11.70 -3.12
CA THR A 105 -18.90 11.71 -1.93
C THR A 105 -18.16 13.04 -1.78
N ILE A 106 -17.66 13.27 -0.55
CA ILE A 106 -16.70 14.34 -0.25
C ILE A 106 -15.31 13.79 0.10
N LYS A 107 -15.16 12.47 0.11
CA LYS A 107 -13.92 11.79 0.50
C LYS A 107 -13.23 11.16 -0.70
N ARG A 108 -11.99 11.55 -0.94
CA ARG A 108 -11.19 11.05 -2.07
C ARG A 108 -10.94 9.53 -2.03
N LYS A 109 -10.82 8.94 -0.84
CA LYS A 109 -10.66 7.49 -0.70
C LYS A 109 -11.91 6.72 -1.14
N GLU A 110 -13.10 7.25 -0.83
CA GLU A 110 -14.36 6.66 -1.32
C GLU A 110 -14.49 6.81 -2.84
N LEU A 111 -14.08 7.96 -3.39
CA LEU A 111 -13.99 8.16 -4.84
C LEU A 111 -13.04 7.13 -5.48
N ALA A 112 -11.85 6.92 -4.90
CA ALA A 112 -10.88 5.93 -5.38
C ALA A 112 -11.48 4.51 -5.39
N THR A 113 -12.21 4.12 -4.35
CA THR A 113 -12.90 2.82 -4.28
C THR A 113 -13.99 2.68 -5.36
N PHE A 114 -14.68 3.77 -5.70
CA PHE A 114 -15.65 3.74 -6.79
C PHE A 114 -14.95 3.65 -8.16
N LEU A 115 -13.88 4.42 -8.35
CA LEU A 115 -13.09 4.39 -9.60
C LEU A 115 -12.40 3.04 -9.80
N GLU A 116 -11.94 2.35 -8.75
CA GLU A 116 -11.41 0.98 -8.83
C GLU A 116 -12.38 0.03 -9.55
N LYS A 117 -13.68 0.11 -9.23
CA LYS A 117 -14.70 -0.73 -9.86
C LYS A 117 -14.85 -0.47 -11.36
N ILE A 118 -14.74 0.80 -11.77
CA ILE A 118 -14.85 1.23 -13.16
C ILE A 118 -13.56 0.89 -13.92
N PHE A 119 -12.41 1.20 -13.34
CA PHE A 119 -11.10 1.02 -13.96
C PHE A 119 -10.61 -0.43 -13.94
N LYS A 120 -11.14 -1.25 -13.02
CA LYS A 120 -10.60 -2.57 -12.68
C LYS A 120 -9.11 -2.51 -12.38
N PHE A 121 -8.71 -1.43 -11.76
CA PHE A 121 -7.34 -1.13 -11.39
C PHE A 121 -7.34 -0.28 -10.13
N THR A 122 -6.41 -0.57 -9.23
CA THR A 122 -6.24 0.17 -7.98
C THR A 122 -4.78 0.23 -7.57
N VAL A 123 -4.46 1.21 -6.75
CA VAL A 123 -3.17 1.33 -6.08
C VAL A 123 -3.42 1.22 -4.58
N LYS A 124 -2.92 0.15 -3.97
CA LYS A 124 -3.00 -0.09 -2.52
C LYS A 124 -1.65 0.25 -1.89
N LEU A 125 -1.65 1.12 -0.89
CA LEU A 125 -0.44 1.58 -0.24
C LEU A 125 -0.56 1.44 1.29
N PRO A 126 0.55 1.11 1.99
CA PRO A 126 0.55 1.11 3.44
C PRO A 126 0.50 2.55 3.96
N ASN A 127 -0.52 2.85 4.75
CA ASN A 127 -0.68 4.15 5.39
C ASN A 127 0.45 4.36 6.40
N ARG A 128 1.07 5.54 6.38
CA ARG A 128 2.23 5.87 7.24
C ARG A 128 1.93 5.84 8.72
N HIS A 129 0.69 6.12 9.11
CA HIS A 129 0.28 6.26 10.51
C HIS A 129 -0.30 4.97 11.08
N THR A 130 -0.96 4.17 10.28
CA THR A 130 -1.69 2.97 10.73
C THR A 130 -1.05 1.67 10.26
N ASP A 131 -0.03 1.72 9.41
CA ASP A 131 0.57 0.59 8.67
C ASP A 131 -0.45 -0.32 7.93
N LYS A 132 -1.73 0.08 7.92
CA LYS A 132 -2.78 -0.65 7.21
C LYS A 132 -2.70 -0.39 5.72
N LEU A 133 -2.86 -1.46 4.96
CA LEU A 133 -3.00 -1.39 3.52
C LEU A 133 -4.37 -0.81 3.17
N GLU A 134 -4.39 0.28 2.41
CA GLU A 134 -5.63 0.93 1.99
C GLU A 134 -5.55 1.41 0.54
N ILE A 135 -6.70 1.58 -0.10
CA ILE A 135 -6.78 2.14 -1.44
C ILE A 135 -6.31 3.60 -1.37
N ALA A 136 -5.28 3.91 -2.14
CA ALA A 136 -4.74 5.25 -2.21
C ALA A 136 -5.69 6.21 -2.94
N PRO A 137 -5.68 7.52 -2.62
CA PRO A 137 -6.46 8.53 -3.34
C PRO A 137 -6.21 8.51 -4.86
N PRO A 138 -7.15 9.01 -5.70
CA PRO A 138 -7.07 8.90 -7.16
C PRO A 138 -5.78 9.44 -7.78
N ALA A 139 -5.11 10.42 -7.16
CA ALA A 139 -3.83 10.95 -7.66
C ALA A 139 -2.78 9.85 -7.91
N TYR A 140 -2.76 8.79 -7.10
CA TYR A 140 -1.81 7.68 -7.26
C TYR A 140 -2.11 6.81 -8.49
N PHE A 141 -3.34 6.82 -9.00
CA PHE A 141 -3.69 6.12 -10.24
C PHE A 141 -3.09 6.80 -11.46
N TYR A 142 -2.87 8.10 -11.39
CA TYR A 142 -2.47 8.96 -12.52
C TYR A 142 -0.99 9.35 -12.51
N LEU A 143 -0.22 8.93 -11.51
CA LEU A 143 1.16 9.39 -11.31
C LEU A 143 2.07 9.17 -12.53
N LEU A 144 1.85 8.09 -13.28
CA LEU A 144 2.65 7.77 -14.46
C LEU A 144 2.18 8.52 -15.72
N ASN A 145 1.04 9.19 -15.66
CA ASN A 145 0.36 9.68 -16.85
C ASN A 145 0.24 11.21 -16.93
N TYR A 146 0.73 11.94 -15.92
CA TYR A 146 0.67 13.39 -15.90
C TYR A 146 1.99 14.03 -15.50
N THR A 147 2.43 15.00 -16.32
CA THR A 147 3.57 15.88 -15.99
C THR A 147 3.12 17.33 -15.99
N ASP A 148 3.41 18.01 -14.87
CA ASP A 148 3.22 19.46 -14.72
C ASP A 148 4.52 20.17 -15.11
N GLN A 149 4.45 21.15 -16.02
CA GLN A 149 5.59 21.94 -16.50
C GLN A 149 6.48 22.46 -15.36
N ASP A 150 5.87 22.98 -14.29
CA ASP A 150 6.58 23.59 -13.16
C ASP A 150 7.19 22.56 -12.20
N LYS A 151 6.90 21.27 -12.42
CA LYS A 151 7.24 20.15 -11.53
C LYS A 151 8.10 19.06 -12.20
N MET A 152 8.68 19.36 -13.35
CA MET A 152 9.59 18.45 -14.03
C MET A 152 10.96 18.42 -13.33
N ASN A 153 11.09 17.65 -12.27
CA ASN A 153 12.29 17.54 -11.42
C ASN A 153 13.00 16.19 -11.56
N GLY A 154 13.26 15.76 -12.80
CA GLY A 154 13.87 14.47 -13.07
C GLY A 154 12.93 13.32 -12.77
N SER A 155 13.42 12.24 -12.15
CA SER A 155 12.64 11.04 -11.85
C SER A 155 11.85 11.18 -10.55
N SER A 156 10.97 12.18 -10.43
CA SER A 156 10.12 12.39 -9.26
C SER A 156 8.64 12.55 -9.64
N PHE A 157 7.75 12.16 -8.73
CA PHE A 157 6.30 12.35 -8.88
C PHE A 157 5.86 13.61 -8.13
N ASP A 158 6.14 14.77 -8.71
CA ASP A 158 5.85 16.06 -8.08
C ASP A 158 4.64 16.79 -8.69
N SER A 159 4.01 16.22 -9.73
CA SER A 159 2.92 16.87 -10.46
C SER A 159 1.61 16.99 -9.66
N PHE A 160 1.43 16.18 -8.59
CA PHE A 160 0.29 16.27 -7.69
C PHE A 160 0.69 16.64 -6.28
N ARG A 161 -0.27 17.25 -5.53
CA ARG A 161 -0.10 17.61 -4.12
C ARG A 161 -0.47 16.44 -3.20
N ASN A 162 -0.04 16.55 -1.94
CA ASN A 162 -0.47 15.66 -0.85
C ASN A 162 -0.11 14.18 -1.03
N LEU A 163 1.01 13.87 -1.68
CA LEU A 163 1.48 12.50 -1.88
C LEU A 163 2.23 11.91 -0.66
N GLY A 164 2.37 12.68 0.43
CA GLY A 164 3.17 12.28 1.58
C GLY A 164 2.48 11.36 2.60
N GLU A 165 1.22 11.01 2.40
CA GLU A 165 0.41 10.20 3.34
C GLU A 165 0.91 8.74 3.47
N TYR A 166 1.57 8.22 2.42
CA TYR A 166 2.00 6.82 2.34
C TYR A 166 3.51 6.67 2.41
N SER A 167 3.98 5.65 3.11
CA SER A 167 5.40 5.32 3.18
C SER A 167 5.89 4.68 1.87
N ASN A 168 7.10 5.06 1.43
CA ASN A 168 7.70 4.54 0.19
C ASN A 168 6.75 4.56 -1.03
N PHE A 169 5.89 5.60 -1.10
CA PHE A 169 4.82 5.65 -2.09
C PHE A 169 5.34 5.54 -3.53
N LYS A 170 6.50 6.11 -3.86
CA LYS A 170 7.09 6.06 -5.21
C LYS A 170 7.25 4.60 -5.67
N LEU A 171 7.99 3.80 -4.90
CA LEU A 171 8.27 2.40 -5.26
C LEU A 171 7.01 1.55 -5.26
N ASN A 172 6.17 1.68 -4.22
CA ASN A 172 4.95 0.89 -4.09
C ASN A 172 3.95 1.21 -5.21
N THR A 173 3.80 2.50 -5.59
CA THR A 173 2.95 2.89 -6.72
C THR A 173 3.47 2.32 -8.03
N LEU A 174 4.78 2.42 -8.29
CA LEU A 174 5.39 1.83 -9.49
C LEU A 174 5.09 0.33 -9.58
N TYR A 175 5.35 -0.42 -8.51
CA TYR A 175 5.09 -1.86 -8.50
C TYR A 175 3.59 -2.22 -8.58
N SER A 176 2.68 -1.37 -8.09
CA SER A 176 1.25 -1.54 -8.32
C SER A 176 0.89 -1.36 -9.80
N HIS A 177 1.42 -0.33 -10.43
CA HIS A 177 1.22 -0.11 -11.87
C HIS A 177 1.81 -1.22 -12.75
N PHE A 178 2.90 -1.84 -12.31
CA PHE A 178 3.55 -2.94 -13.04
C PHE A 178 2.95 -4.33 -12.74
N GLY A 179 1.87 -4.39 -11.94
CA GLY A 179 1.16 -5.63 -11.64
C GLY A 179 1.87 -6.54 -10.64
N ILE A 180 2.84 -6.02 -9.86
CA ILE A 180 3.51 -6.79 -8.80
C ILE A 180 2.72 -6.74 -7.50
N LEU A 181 2.29 -5.55 -7.09
CA LEU A 181 1.54 -5.35 -5.86
C LEU A 181 0.04 -5.47 -6.15
N ASP A 182 -0.38 -6.64 -6.55
CA ASP A 182 -1.76 -7.05 -6.75
C ASP A 182 -2.38 -7.63 -5.47
N ASP A 183 -3.67 -7.96 -5.52
CA ASP A 183 -4.37 -8.54 -4.38
C ASP A 183 -3.77 -9.88 -3.96
N ARG A 184 -3.34 -10.70 -4.94
CA ARG A 184 -2.68 -11.99 -4.69
C ARG A 184 -1.37 -11.83 -3.93
N TYR A 185 -0.55 -10.82 -4.27
CA TYR A 185 0.69 -10.54 -3.55
C TYR A 185 0.42 -10.25 -2.07
N TYR A 186 -0.56 -9.40 -1.79
CA TYR A 186 -0.90 -9.04 -0.40
C TYR A 186 -1.52 -10.20 0.38
N GLU A 187 -2.36 -11.01 -0.25
CA GLU A 187 -2.92 -12.22 0.35
C GLU A 187 -1.82 -13.22 0.71
N VAL A 188 -0.87 -13.46 -0.20
CA VAL A 188 0.27 -14.34 0.04
C VAL A 188 1.17 -13.80 1.14
N MET A 189 1.46 -12.50 1.17
CA MET A 189 2.24 -11.86 2.23
C MET A 189 1.58 -12.06 3.61
N LYS A 190 0.28 -11.81 3.71
CA LYS A 190 -0.48 -12.01 4.93
C LYS A 190 -0.49 -13.48 5.38
N LEU A 191 -0.66 -14.40 4.43
CA LEU A 191 -0.66 -15.84 4.72
C LEU A 191 0.73 -16.32 5.18
N VAL A 192 1.82 -15.80 4.60
CA VAL A 192 3.20 -16.09 5.04
C VAL A 192 3.42 -15.62 6.47
N GLU A 193 2.91 -14.44 6.84
CA GLU A 193 2.99 -13.92 8.21
C GLU A 193 2.24 -14.83 9.18
N GLN A 194 0.97 -15.13 8.89
CA GLN A 194 0.13 -16.01 9.71
C GLN A 194 0.73 -17.41 9.88
N LEU A 195 1.20 -18.04 8.80
CA LEU A 195 1.84 -19.35 8.86
C LEU A 195 3.15 -19.32 9.65
N SER A 196 3.92 -18.24 9.56
CA SER A 196 5.15 -18.10 10.33
C SER A 196 4.89 -18.01 11.84
N GLU A 197 3.84 -17.30 12.24
CA GLU A 197 3.38 -17.22 13.63
C GLU A 197 2.85 -18.56 14.14
N GLN A 198 2.04 -19.23 13.32
CA GLN A 198 1.48 -20.55 13.63
C GLN A 198 2.60 -21.60 13.82
N ILE A 199 3.60 -21.63 12.94
CA ILE A 199 4.76 -22.54 13.05
C ILE A 199 5.49 -22.31 14.36
N LYS A 200 5.71 -21.05 14.73
CA LYS A 200 6.39 -20.73 15.99
C LYS A 200 5.59 -21.20 17.21
N ALA A 201 4.28 -20.98 17.21
CA ALA A 201 3.42 -21.43 18.30
C ALA A 201 3.42 -22.98 18.44
N LEU A 202 3.35 -23.69 17.31
CA LEU A 202 3.39 -25.16 17.29
C LEU A 202 4.76 -25.70 17.71
N ASP A 203 5.85 -25.05 17.35
CA ASP A 203 7.19 -25.44 17.77
C ASP A 203 7.38 -25.27 19.28
N ASP A 204 6.94 -24.13 19.83
CA ASP A 204 6.96 -23.86 21.26
C ASP A 204 6.10 -24.90 22.04
N GLU A 205 4.97 -25.31 21.48
CA GLU A 205 4.10 -26.35 22.06
C GLU A 205 4.79 -27.72 22.04
N CYS A 206 5.39 -28.12 20.91
CA CYS A 206 6.15 -29.37 20.80
C CYS A 206 7.28 -29.42 21.82
N GLN A 207 8.05 -28.36 21.97
CA GLN A 207 9.12 -28.29 22.96
C GLN A 207 8.62 -28.46 24.40
N LEU A 208 7.46 -27.89 24.72
CA LEU A 208 6.83 -28.07 26.02
C LEU A 208 6.45 -29.55 26.26
N PHE A 209 5.83 -30.19 25.29
CA PHE A 209 5.44 -31.60 25.38
C PHE A 209 6.65 -32.51 25.54
N TYR A 210 7.75 -32.27 24.82
CA TYR A 210 8.98 -33.04 24.99
C TYR A 210 9.56 -32.92 26.40
N LYS A 211 9.60 -31.73 26.98
CA LYS A 211 10.06 -31.54 28.34
C LYS A 211 9.17 -32.26 29.37
N MET A 212 7.86 -32.30 29.12
CA MET A 212 6.92 -33.05 29.98
C MET A 212 7.13 -34.55 29.86
N LEU A 213 7.32 -35.03 28.61
CA LEU A 213 7.57 -36.44 28.33
C LEU A 213 8.86 -36.93 29.02
N GLU A 214 9.95 -36.19 28.88
CA GLU A 214 11.24 -36.49 29.53
C GLU A 214 11.11 -36.61 31.04
N LYS A 215 10.34 -35.70 31.66
CA LYS A 215 10.08 -35.76 33.10
C LYS A 215 9.29 -36.99 33.53
N ILE A 216 8.27 -37.36 32.74
CA ILE A 216 7.44 -38.56 33.01
C ILE A 216 8.26 -39.82 32.81
N GLU A 217 9.07 -39.90 31.77
CA GLU A 217 9.95 -41.04 31.52
C GLU A 217 10.98 -41.22 32.61
N SER A 218 11.56 -40.14 33.13
CA SER A 218 12.48 -40.20 34.26
C SER A 218 11.83 -40.76 35.52
N GLU A 219 10.55 -40.45 35.74
CA GLU A 219 9.80 -41.00 36.90
C GLU A 219 9.33 -42.45 36.72
N LEU A 220 9.19 -42.92 35.47
CA LEU A 220 8.83 -44.31 35.14
C LEU A 220 10.00 -45.29 35.28
N VAL A 221 11.24 -44.84 35.12
CA VAL A 221 12.45 -45.69 35.17
C VAL A 221 12.80 -46.18 36.58
N ASP A 222 12.37 -45.46 37.60
CA ASP A 222 12.88 -45.72 38.99
C ASP A 222 12.15 -46.82 39.79
N LYS A 223 11.11 -47.50 39.25
CA LYS A 223 10.36 -48.49 40.06
C LYS A 223 9.81 -49.67 39.28
N VAL A 224 10.48 -50.80 39.34
CA VAL A 224 9.95 -52.11 38.92
C VAL A 224 10.03 -53.10 40.07
N SER A 225 8.87 -53.43 40.75
CA SER A 225 8.58 -54.70 41.38
C SER A 225 7.10 -54.82 41.78
N PHE A 226 6.43 -55.87 41.33
CA PHE A 226 4.98 -56.11 41.52
C PHE A 226 4.70 -57.19 42.57
N PRO A 227 3.70 -57.03 43.45
CA PRO A 227 3.12 -58.11 44.25
C PRO A 227 1.64 -58.37 43.94
N THR A 228 1.25 -59.61 44.16
CA THR A 228 -0.01 -60.27 43.86
C THR A 228 -0.97 -60.25 45.06
N ASN A 229 -1.99 -59.38 45.07
CA ASN A 229 -3.31 -59.64 45.67
C ASN A 229 -4.37 -58.64 45.16
N PHE A 230 -5.24 -59.11 44.30
CA PHE A 230 -5.97 -58.26 43.34
C PHE A 230 -7.31 -57.70 43.88
N ASP A 231 -8.01 -58.35 44.81
CA ASP A 231 -9.42 -58.04 45.15
C ASP A 231 -9.61 -56.92 46.19
N VAL A 232 -8.69 -56.68 47.09
CA VAL A 232 -8.70 -55.53 48.01
C VAL A 232 -8.22 -54.26 47.33
N LEU A 233 -7.37 -54.44 46.34
CA LEU A 233 -6.79 -53.40 45.49
C LEU A 233 -7.84 -52.69 44.62
N GLN A 234 -8.90 -53.39 44.21
CA GLN A 234 -9.82 -52.89 43.22
C GLN A 234 -10.79 -51.80 43.76
N GLN A 235 -11.24 -51.92 45.02
CA GLN A 235 -12.12 -50.92 45.64
C GLN A 235 -11.41 -49.62 46.06
N GLU A 236 -10.16 -49.70 46.53
CA GLU A 236 -9.32 -48.53 46.81
C GLU A 236 -8.83 -47.87 45.50
N VAL A 237 -8.63 -48.68 44.46
CA VAL A 237 -8.28 -48.22 43.11
C VAL A 237 -9.35 -47.35 42.52
N ASP A 238 -10.61 -47.71 42.57
CA ASP A 238 -11.74 -46.95 41.94
C ASP A 238 -11.97 -45.60 42.64
N SER A 239 -11.85 -45.53 43.96
CA SER A 239 -11.93 -44.26 44.71
C SER A 239 -10.76 -43.31 44.38
N THR A 240 -9.57 -43.86 44.28
CA THR A 240 -8.36 -43.10 44.00
C THR A 240 -8.27 -42.70 42.53
N LYS A 241 -8.79 -43.55 41.59
CA LYS A 241 -8.92 -43.27 40.17
C LYS A 241 -9.80 -42.03 39.90
N ASN A 242 -10.96 -41.94 40.56
CA ASN A 242 -11.85 -40.79 40.43
C ASN A 242 -11.21 -39.47 40.93
N GLN A 243 -10.38 -39.52 41.95
CA GLN A 243 -9.67 -38.31 42.41
C GLN A 243 -8.48 -37.97 41.54
N TYR A 244 -7.77 -38.96 41.04
CA TYR A 244 -6.70 -38.79 40.07
C TYR A 244 -7.20 -38.20 38.74
N GLU A 245 -8.32 -38.71 38.21
CA GLU A 245 -8.96 -38.17 37.00
C GLU A 245 -9.34 -36.71 37.17
N LYS A 246 -9.84 -36.29 38.35
CA LYS A 246 -10.14 -34.88 38.62
C LYS A 246 -8.89 -33.99 38.64
N ILE A 247 -7.79 -34.48 39.16
CA ILE A 247 -6.51 -33.75 39.21
C ILE A 247 -5.92 -33.65 37.78
N VAL A 248 -5.94 -34.75 37.02
CA VAL A 248 -5.49 -34.77 35.62
C VAL A 248 -6.34 -33.82 34.75
N HIS A 249 -7.65 -33.83 34.96
CA HIS A 249 -8.54 -32.90 34.27
C HIS A 249 -8.23 -31.43 34.63
N SER A 250 -7.97 -31.15 35.89
CA SER A 250 -7.60 -29.81 36.36
C SER A 250 -6.24 -29.36 35.82
N LEU A 251 -5.29 -30.28 35.71
CA LEU A 251 -3.98 -30.04 35.06
C LEU A 251 -4.17 -29.70 33.58
N GLN A 252 -5.06 -30.41 32.88
CA GLN A 252 -5.32 -30.18 31.47
C GLN A 252 -5.98 -28.83 31.23
N LEU A 253 -6.95 -28.43 32.08
CA LEU A 253 -7.57 -27.11 32.02
C LEU A 253 -6.58 -25.98 32.29
N THR A 254 -5.71 -26.15 33.26
CA THR A 254 -4.68 -25.16 33.61
C THR A 254 -3.64 -25.02 32.53
N LYS A 255 -3.26 -26.14 31.87
CA LYS A 255 -2.39 -26.16 30.70
C LYS A 255 -2.96 -25.37 29.54
N ASN A 256 -4.23 -25.61 29.17
CA ASN A 256 -4.89 -24.89 28.07
C ASN A 256 -4.95 -23.38 28.33
N ARG A 257 -5.20 -22.97 29.61
CA ARG A 257 -5.14 -21.55 29.96
C ARG A 257 -3.75 -20.95 29.81
N LEU A 258 -2.72 -21.69 30.20
CA LEU A 258 -1.32 -21.29 30.08
C LEU A 258 -0.94 -21.06 28.60
N ILE A 259 -1.35 -21.95 27.72
CA ILE A 259 -1.10 -21.84 26.28
C ILE A 259 -1.76 -20.56 25.73
N ASN A 260 -3.05 -20.35 26.02
CA ASN A 260 -3.75 -19.15 25.56
C ASN A 260 -3.10 -17.87 26.08
N GLN A 261 -2.78 -17.78 27.36
CA GLN A 261 -2.14 -16.61 27.96
C GLN A 261 -0.73 -16.34 27.39
N ARG A 262 0.00 -17.38 27.02
CA ARG A 262 1.31 -17.22 26.36
C ARG A 262 1.17 -16.70 24.94
N ASN A 263 0.17 -17.16 24.19
CA ASN A 263 -0.13 -16.65 22.85
C ASN A 263 -0.53 -15.18 22.91
N ASP A 264 -1.44 -14.80 23.79
CA ASP A 264 -1.86 -13.41 23.99
C ASP A 264 -0.67 -12.50 24.33
N ASN A 265 0.20 -12.94 25.25
CA ASN A 265 1.41 -12.19 25.61
C ASN A 265 2.42 -12.09 24.45
N TYR A 266 2.48 -13.09 23.60
CA TYR A 266 3.32 -13.07 22.42
C TYR A 266 2.84 -12.00 21.42
N GLU A 267 1.53 -11.92 21.14
CA GLU A 267 0.94 -10.89 20.29
C GLU A 267 1.28 -9.48 20.81
N VAL A 268 1.05 -9.23 22.10
CA VAL A 268 1.37 -7.95 22.75
C VAL A 268 2.87 -7.61 22.59
N LYS A 269 3.76 -8.59 22.74
CA LYS A 269 5.21 -8.38 22.56
C LYS A 269 5.60 -8.07 21.12
N GLN A 270 4.92 -8.66 20.13
CA GLN A 270 5.13 -8.34 18.71
C GLN A 270 4.69 -6.92 18.39
N GLU A 271 3.52 -6.52 18.87
CA GLU A 271 3.02 -5.15 18.72
C GLU A 271 3.98 -4.14 19.35
N LEU A 272 4.47 -4.41 20.57
CA LEU A 272 5.46 -3.58 21.26
C LEU A 272 6.78 -3.49 20.47
N ALA A 273 7.25 -4.60 19.90
CA ALA A 273 8.47 -4.61 19.10
C ALA A 273 8.34 -3.78 17.80
N ASN A 274 7.17 -3.83 17.16
CA ASN A 274 6.88 -3.02 15.98
C ASN A 274 6.79 -1.53 16.34
N LEU A 275 6.11 -1.21 17.43
CA LEU A 275 6.00 0.16 17.91
C LEU A 275 7.36 0.76 18.29
N ARG A 276 8.26 -0.02 18.92
CA ARG A 276 9.64 0.40 19.21
C ARG A 276 10.45 0.69 17.94
N LYS A 277 10.18 -0.01 16.82
CA LYS A 277 10.80 0.31 15.52
C LYS A 277 10.30 1.67 15.00
N ILE A 278 9.00 1.94 15.15
CA ILE A 278 8.39 3.22 14.74
C ILE A 278 8.98 4.37 15.58
N ILE A 279 9.07 4.22 16.90
CA ILE A 279 9.69 5.20 17.80
C ILE A 279 11.12 5.52 17.38
N ARG A 280 11.96 4.51 17.14
CA ARG A 280 13.34 4.70 16.70
C ARG A 280 13.44 5.44 15.36
N LYS A 281 12.48 5.25 14.47
CA LYS A 281 12.42 5.99 13.21
C LYS A 281 12.03 7.44 13.46
N ASN A 282 11.03 7.68 14.28
CA ASN A 282 10.60 9.03 14.67
C ASN A 282 11.74 9.82 15.34
N ASP A 283 12.54 9.18 16.20
CA ASP A 283 13.74 9.77 16.80
C ASP A 283 14.79 10.21 15.77
N LYS A 284 14.98 9.41 14.71
CA LYS A 284 15.89 9.76 13.61
C LYS A 284 15.35 10.97 12.83
N ASP A 285 14.05 10.95 12.51
CA ASP A 285 13.39 12.04 11.80
C ASP A 285 13.45 13.34 12.62
N LYS A 286 13.22 13.26 13.92
CA LYS A 286 13.34 14.37 14.87
C LYS A 286 14.76 14.98 14.88
N LYS A 287 15.80 14.16 14.92
CA LYS A 287 17.19 14.64 14.84
C LYS A 287 17.45 15.38 13.53
N THR A 288 16.94 14.87 12.42
CA THR A 288 17.09 15.47 11.10
C THR A 288 16.32 16.79 11.00
N ILE A 289 15.10 16.87 11.51
CA ILE A 289 14.31 18.11 11.57
C ILE A 289 14.98 19.16 12.47
N ASN A 290 15.58 18.76 13.58
CA ASN A 290 16.31 19.66 14.47
C ASN A 290 17.56 20.26 13.82
N SER A 291 18.17 19.56 12.87
CA SER A 291 19.26 20.09 12.04
C SER A 291 18.77 20.92 10.83
N HIS A 292 17.50 21.35 10.83
CA HIS A 292 16.88 22.08 9.73
C HIS A 292 16.93 21.37 8.37
N THR A 293 16.89 20.04 8.39
CA THR A 293 16.93 19.20 7.19
C THR A 293 15.65 18.38 7.08
N CYS A 294 15.11 18.24 5.89
CA CYS A 294 13.95 17.39 5.65
C CYS A 294 14.32 15.91 5.79
N PRO A 295 13.64 15.12 6.63
CA PRO A 295 13.95 13.70 6.79
C PRO A 295 13.67 12.85 5.53
N LYS A 296 12.95 13.40 4.54
CA LYS A 296 12.61 12.70 3.30
C LYS A 296 13.52 13.04 2.13
N CYS A 297 13.78 14.34 1.90
CA CYS A 297 14.50 14.81 0.72
C CYS A 297 15.85 15.47 1.07
N HIS A 298 16.19 15.58 2.35
CA HIS A 298 17.41 16.20 2.87
C HIS A 298 17.64 17.67 2.46
N SER A 299 16.61 18.35 1.94
CA SER A 299 16.67 19.79 1.69
C SER A 299 16.59 20.59 2.99
N THR A 300 17.16 21.81 2.98
CA THR A 300 17.11 22.73 4.12
C THR A 300 15.69 23.26 4.33
N ILE A 301 15.20 23.22 5.55
CA ILE A 301 13.87 23.75 5.94
C ILE A 301 14.08 25.03 6.72
N THR A 302 13.53 26.14 6.24
CA THR A 302 13.62 27.46 6.88
C THR A 302 12.61 27.63 8.03
N ASP A 303 11.43 27.03 7.89
CA ASP A 303 10.42 26.97 8.95
C ASP A 303 10.08 25.50 9.22
N ASN A 304 10.45 25.01 10.39
CA ASN A 304 10.26 23.62 10.80
C ASN A 304 9.38 23.48 12.04
N LEU A 305 8.71 24.55 12.48
CA LEU A 305 7.94 24.55 13.73
C LEU A 305 6.80 23.55 13.71
N GLU A 306 6.02 23.55 12.63
CA GLU A 306 4.90 22.62 12.45
C GLU A 306 5.36 21.16 12.39
N LEU A 307 6.46 20.89 11.69
CA LEU A 307 7.05 19.56 11.62
C LEU A 307 7.58 19.09 12.99
N LYS A 308 8.16 19.99 13.77
CA LYS A 308 8.58 19.70 15.15
C LYS A 308 7.40 19.37 16.05
N ILE A 309 6.34 20.16 16.00
CA ILE A 309 5.13 19.94 16.79
C ILE A 309 4.51 18.58 16.44
N ASN A 310 4.33 18.29 15.16
CA ASN A 310 3.77 17.01 14.71
C ASN A 310 4.65 15.81 15.11
N THR A 311 5.97 15.95 15.06
CA THR A 311 6.89 14.89 15.48
C THR A 311 6.87 14.66 16.98
N LEU A 312 6.72 15.73 17.79
CA LEU A 312 6.59 15.64 19.24
C LEU A 312 5.25 15.02 19.66
N ASN A 313 4.15 15.44 19.06
CA ASN A 313 2.83 14.85 19.34
C ASN A 313 2.82 13.33 19.01
N ASN A 314 3.36 12.95 17.87
CA ASN A 314 3.50 11.54 17.50
C ASN A 314 4.40 10.77 18.50
N GLU A 315 5.47 11.40 19.00
CA GLU A 315 6.36 10.80 20.00
C GLU A 315 5.63 10.50 21.31
N GLU A 316 4.84 11.47 21.82
CA GLU A 316 4.06 11.28 23.05
C GLU A 316 3.02 10.17 22.90
N ASP A 317 2.28 10.13 21.78
CA ASP A 317 1.29 9.10 21.48
C ASP A 317 1.93 7.71 21.40
N PHE A 318 3.07 7.59 20.72
CA PHE A 318 3.78 6.32 20.59
C PHE A 318 4.38 5.86 21.92
N LEU A 319 4.94 6.78 22.72
CA LEU A 319 5.45 6.46 24.05
C LEU A 319 4.33 6.05 25.00
N PHE A 320 3.19 6.73 24.96
CA PHE A 320 2.01 6.35 25.74
C PHE A 320 1.54 4.94 25.38
N LEU A 321 1.38 4.66 24.08
CA LEU A 321 0.96 3.34 23.62
C LEU A 321 1.97 2.25 23.96
N ALA A 322 3.28 2.54 23.84
CA ALA A 322 4.33 1.60 24.24
C ALA A 322 4.29 1.29 25.73
N ASN A 323 4.05 2.29 26.59
CA ASN A 323 3.90 2.09 28.02
C ASN A 323 2.66 1.27 28.37
N GLU A 324 1.54 1.47 27.67
CA GLU A 324 0.33 0.66 27.91
C GLU A 324 0.53 -0.79 27.48
N LEU A 325 1.12 -1.06 26.32
CA LEU A 325 1.46 -2.41 25.86
C LEU A 325 2.49 -3.09 26.80
N GLU A 326 3.45 -2.32 27.32
CA GLU A 326 4.43 -2.85 28.29
C GLU A 326 3.76 -3.23 29.61
N LYS A 327 2.83 -2.41 30.12
CA LYS A 327 2.00 -2.75 31.29
C LYS A 327 1.12 -3.97 31.04
N GLU A 328 0.54 -4.09 29.84
CA GLU A 328 -0.27 -5.24 29.47
C GLU A 328 0.57 -6.51 29.39
N SER A 329 1.75 -6.45 28.78
CA SER A 329 2.72 -7.56 28.77
C SER A 329 3.14 -7.98 30.16
N LEU A 330 3.44 -7.03 31.06
CA LEU A 330 3.77 -7.33 32.47
C LEU A 330 2.61 -7.98 33.22
N LYS A 331 1.37 -7.54 32.99
CA LYS A 331 0.18 -8.17 33.56
C LYS A 331 -0.01 -9.59 33.03
N ALA A 332 0.19 -9.81 31.74
CA ALA A 332 0.12 -11.12 31.11
C ALA A 332 1.20 -12.05 31.69
N GLU A 333 2.44 -11.58 31.85
CA GLU A 333 3.51 -12.35 32.48
C GLU A 333 3.20 -12.71 33.93
N ALA A 334 2.63 -11.79 34.71
CA ALA A 334 2.20 -12.07 36.08
C ALA A 334 1.08 -13.12 36.14
N ASN A 335 0.16 -13.11 35.17
CA ASN A 335 -0.90 -14.12 35.06
C ASN A 335 -0.33 -15.48 34.63
N ILE A 336 0.58 -15.54 33.69
CA ILE A 336 1.32 -16.74 33.28
C ILE A 336 2.02 -17.34 34.51
N TYR A 337 2.75 -16.51 35.23
CA TYR A 337 3.44 -16.96 36.46
C TYR A 337 2.48 -17.55 37.53
N LYS A 338 1.29 -16.93 37.70
CA LYS A 338 0.26 -17.46 38.60
C LYS A 338 -0.27 -18.83 38.16
N GLU A 339 -0.56 -18.98 36.86
CA GLU A 339 -1.06 -20.26 36.34
C GLU A 339 0.07 -21.34 36.36
N GLU A 340 1.31 -20.95 36.10
CA GLU A 340 2.48 -21.85 36.28
C GLU A 340 2.61 -22.33 37.72
N LYS A 341 2.43 -21.41 38.69
CA LYS A 341 2.44 -21.76 40.11
C LYS A 341 1.31 -22.70 40.50
N LYS A 342 0.09 -22.49 39.97
CA LYS A 342 -1.03 -23.42 40.16
C LYS A 342 -0.76 -24.78 39.55
N TYR A 343 -0.17 -24.80 38.36
CA TYR A 343 0.22 -26.05 37.69
C TYR A 343 1.23 -26.83 38.55
N GLN A 344 2.23 -26.16 39.10
CA GLN A 344 3.19 -26.78 40.03
C GLN A 344 2.51 -27.27 41.34
N GLN A 345 1.57 -26.49 41.88
CA GLN A 345 0.81 -26.89 43.07
C GLN A 345 -0.05 -28.12 42.81
N LEU A 346 -0.65 -28.25 41.61
CA LEU A 346 -1.39 -29.45 41.22
C LEU A 346 -0.46 -30.66 41.09
N LEU A 347 0.76 -30.47 40.55
CA LEU A 347 1.78 -31.52 40.50
C LEU A 347 2.24 -31.91 41.91
N ASP A 348 2.46 -30.92 42.79
CA ASP A 348 2.82 -31.20 44.21
C ASP A 348 1.68 -31.84 45.00
N THR A 349 0.42 -31.53 44.63
CA THR A 349 -0.77 -32.16 45.21
C THR A 349 -0.87 -33.62 44.75
N LEU A 350 -0.61 -33.88 43.47
CA LEU A 350 -0.51 -35.23 42.95
C LEU A 350 0.53 -36.04 43.75
N LYS A 351 1.71 -35.44 43.94
CA LYS A 351 2.79 -36.03 44.72
C LYS A 351 2.41 -36.26 46.20
N LYS A 352 1.72 -35.31 46.84
CA LYS A 352 1.22 -35.46 48.22
C LYS A 352 0.14 -36.54 48.37
N TYR A 353 -0.70 -36.71 47.32
CA TYR A 353 -1.66 -37.82 47.29
C TYR A 353 -0.93 -39.16 47.18
N GLU A 354 0.15 -39.21 46.42
CA GLU A 354 1.05 -40.36 46.34
C GLU A 354 1.68 -40.69 47.69
N ASP A 355 2.16 -39.67 48.40
CA ASP A 355 2.78 -39.84 49.71
C ASP A 355 1.78 -40.31 50.80
N LYS A 356 0.51 -39.86 50.72
CA LYS A 356 -0.56 -40.32 51.63
C LYS A 356 -1.00 -41.77 51.37
N LEU A 357 -1.00 -42.19 50.09
CA LEU A 357 -1.28 -43.58 49.71
C LEU A 357 -0.10 -44.52 50.08
N ALA A 358 1.11 -44.00 50.09
CA ALA A 358 2.31 -44.75 50.49
C ALA A 358 2.35 -45.15 51.99
N LEU A 359 1.53 -44.50 52.83
CA LEU A 359 1.43 -44.83 54.27
C LEU A 359 0.62 -46.10 54.57
N ASN A 360 -0.23 -46.59 53.59
CA ASN A 360 -1.06 -47.79 53.86
C ASN A 360 -0.87 -48.97 52.86
N SER A 361 -0.12 -48.84 51.79
CA SER A 361 0.40 -49.97 50.98
C SER A 361 1.37 -49.47 49.91
N LYS A 362 2.65 -49.62 50.17
CA LYS A 362 3.74 -49.26 49.23
C LYS A 362 3.60 -49.86 47.82
N GLU A 363 2.87 -50.93 47.69
CA GLU A 363 2.80 -51.70 46.45
C GLU A 363 1.67 -51.22 45.54
N ILE A 364 0.50 -50.84 46.10
CA ILE A 364 -0.65 -50.35 45.34
C ILE A 364 -0.39 -48.97 44.72
N SER A 365 0.26 -48.12 45.52
CA SER A 365 0.64 -46.78 45.10
C SER A 365 1.55 -46.78 43.85
N ASN A 366 2.50 -47.70 43.80
CA ASN A 366 3.45 -47.79 42.68
C ASN A 366 2.82 -48.30 41.40
N VAL A 367 1.87 -49.24 41.45
CA VAL A 367 1.16 -49.75 40.28
C VAL A 367 0.20 -48.70 39.68
N LEU A 368 -0.56 -48.01 40.56
CA LEU A 368 -1.47 -46.95 40.13
C LEU A 368 -0.71 -45.75 39.56
N LYS A 369 0.37 -45.34 40.24
CA LYS A 369 1.24 -44.27 39.73
C LYS A 369 1.84 -44.63 38.38
N HIS A 370 2.38 -45.83 38.23
CA HIS A 370 2.97 -46.30 37.01
C HIS A 370 1.92 -46.34 35.88
N LYS A 371 0.71 -46.88 36.14
CA LYS A 371 -0.37 -46.92 35.15
C LYS A 371 -0.83 -45.52 34.72
N GLY A 372 -1.02 -44.61 35.68
CA GLY A 372 -1.40 -43.23 35.43
C GLY A 372 -0.33 -42.44 34.65
N LEU A 373 0.95 -42.63 35.00
CA LEU A 373 2.05 -42.05 34.27
C LEU A 373 2.17 -42.60 32.84
N MET A 374 1.91 -43.90 32.65
CA MET A 374 1.86 -44.50 31.29
C MET A 374 0.70 -43.91 30.47
N GLU A 375 -0.50 -43.75 31.03
CA GLU A 375 -1.64 -43.14 30.31
C GLU A 375 -1.35 -41.68 29.93
N VAL A 376 -0.72 -40.90 30.81
CA VAL A 376 -0.30 -39.52 30.52
C VAL A 376 0.81 -39.46 29.48
N ARG A 377 1.80 -40.37 29.57
CA ARG A 377 2.86 -40.54 28.57
C ARG A 377 2.27 -40.82 27.17
N ASP A 378 1.39 -41.81 27.09
CA ASP A 378 0.80 -42.26 25.83
C ASP A 378 -0.03 -41.13 25.19
N LYS A 379 -0.74 -40.36 26.02
CA LYS A 379 -1.47 -39.17 25.55
C LYS A 379 -0.53 -38.07 25.06
N LEU A 380 0.57 -37.80 25.82
CA LEU A 380 1.57 -36.83 25.38
C LEU A 380 2.24 -37.23 24.04
N ILE A 381 2.51 -38.51 23.86
CA ILE A 381 3.05 -39.05 22.59
C ILE A 381 2.08 -38.79 21.44
N MET A 382 0.77 -39.00 21.68
CA MET A 382 -0.26 -38.66 20.65
C MET A 382 -0.33 -37.14 20.39
N ASP A 383 -0.30 -36.32 21.43
CA ASP A 383 -0.34 -34.87 21.33
C ASP A 383 0.92 -34.36 20.56
N ILE A 384 2.10 -34.88 20.86
CA ILE A 384 3.34 -34.60 20.12
C ILE A 384 3.17 -34.99 18.64
N GLY A 385 2.66 -36.20 18.38
CA GLY A 385 2.44 -36.68 17.01
C GLY A 385 1.51 -35.75 16.21
N ASN A 386 0.40 -35.33 16.82
CA ASN A 386 -0.56 -34.42 16.19
C ASN A 386 0.08 -33.02 15.95
N SER A 387 0.77 -32.47 16.95
CA SER A 387 1.44 -31.16 16.80
C SER A 387 2.56 -31.21 15.75
N GLN A 388 3.31 -32.31 15.64
CA GLN A 388 4.32 -32.50 14.59
C GLN A 388 3.71 -32.57 13.20
N VAL A 389 2.57 -33.27 13.02
CA VAL A 389 1.87 -33.33 11.75
C VAL A 389 1.40 -31.93 11.35
N ASN A 390 0.78 -31.18 12.28
CA ASN A 390 0.33 -29.82 12.02
C ASN A 390 1.50 -28.87 11.70
N LEU A 391 2.62 -29.00 12.43
CA LEU A 391 3.84 -28.23 12.18
C LEU A 391 4.38 -28.50 10.77
N LYS A 392 4.45 -29.76 10.38
CA LYS A 392 4.90 -30.14 9.03
C LYS A 392 4.01 -29.59 7.93
N GLN A 393 2.68 -29.70 8.10
CA GLN A 393 1.72 -29.16 7.14
C GLN A 393 1.85 -27.62 7.02
N ALA A 394 1.98 -26.90 8.15
CA ALA A 394 2.18 -25.46 8.16
C ALA A 394 3.52 -25.08 7.48
N GLN A 395 4.59 -25.85 7.72
CA GLN A 395 5.89 -25.62 7.05
C GLN A 395 5.84 -25.87 5.55
N GLU A 396 5.14 -26.89 5.10
CA GLU A 396 4.93 -27.17 3.67
C GLU A 396 4.13 -26.05 3.01
N SER A 397 3.03 -25.61 3.63
CA SER A 397 2.22 -24.47 3.15
C SER A 397 3.05 -23.20 3.10
N LEU A 398 3.84 -22.90 4.13
CA LEU A 398 4.75 -21.73 4.14
C LEU A 398 5.77 -21.79 3.01
N LYS A 399 6.33 -22.96 2.74
CA LYS A 399 7.27 -23.16 1.63
C LYS A 399 6.64 -22.88 0.27
N GLU A 400 5.39 -23.32 0.07
CA GLU A 400 4.64 -23.02 -1.16
C GLU A 400 4.38 -21.52 -1.32
N GLN A 401 3.91 -20.85 -0.25
CA GLN A 401 3.67 -19.41 -0.30
C GLN A 401 4.95 -18.61 -0.53
N ARG A 402 6.07 -19.00 0.08
CA ARG A 402 7.38 -18.40 -0.16
C ARG A 402 7.87 -18.61 -1.60
N LYS A 403 7.50 -19.73 -2.24
CA LYS A 403 7.81 -19.96 -3.66
C LYS A 403 7.09 -18.93 -4.54
N ILE A 404 5.82 -18.66 -4.26
CA ILE A 404 5.05 -17.61 -4.96
C ILE A 404 5.71 -16.23 -4.77
N LEU A 405 6.09 -15.87 -3.54
CA LEU A 405 6.81 -14.60 -3.30
C LEU A 405 8.14 -14.52 -4.06
N LYS A 406 8.83 -15.63 -4.24
CA LYS A 406 10.06 -15.67 -5.03
C LYS A 406 9.81 -15.36 -6.50
N GLU A 407 8.67 -15.77 -7.07
CA GLU A 407 8.26 -15.39 -8.42
C GLU A 407 8.08 -13.87 -8.55
N TYR A 408 7.47 -13.22 -7.56
CA TYR A 408 7.36 -11.76 -7.53
C TYR A 408 8.73 -11.06 -7.40
N LEU A 409 9.67 -11.63 -6.66
CA LEU A 409 11.04 -11.09 -6.57
C LEU A 409 11.77 -11.19 -7.91
N GLU A 410 11.60 -12.30 -8.63
CA GLU A 410 12.17 -12.46 -9.96
C GLU A 410 11.55 -11.48 -10.96
N LEU A 411 10.22 -11.28 -10.89
CA LEU A 411 9.52 -10.29 -11.69
C LEU A 411 10.04 -8.86 -11.40
N LYS A 412 10.27 -8.52 -10.13
CA LYS A 412 10.90 -7.23 -9.75
C LYS A 412 12.27 -7.06 -10.37
N LYS A 413 13.06 -8.11 -10.41
CA LYS A 413 14.39 -8.08 -11.04
C LYS A 413 14.29 -7.84 -12.54
N GLN A 414 13.43 -8.59 -13.24
CA GLN A 414 13.20 -8.41 -14.69
C GLN A 414 12.69 -7.01 -15.04
N ILE A 415 11.83 -6.43 -14.20
CA ILE A 415 11.35 -5.05 -14.34
C ILE A 415 12.51 -4.06 -14.23
N ASN A 416 13.36 -4.19 -13.20
CA ASN A 416 14.50 -3.30 -13.03
C ASN A 416 15.53 -3.44 -14.16
N GLU A 417 15.78 -4.65 -14.66
CA GLU A 417 16.64 -4.90 -15.82
C GLU A 417 16.08 -4.26 -17.08
N THR A 418 14.78 -4.47 -17.38
CA THR A 418 14.12 -3.83 -18.53
C THR A 418 14.17 -2.29 -18.41
N TYR A 419 13.87 -1.74 -17.24
CA TYR A 419 13.93 -0.30 -17.02
C TYR A 419 15.36 0.24 -17.22
N TYR A 420 16.35 -0.48 -16.72
CA TYR A 420 17.77 -0.12 -16.89
C TYR A 420 18.15 -0.05 -18.37
N GLU A 421 17.80 -1.05 -19.17
CA GLU A 421 18.06 -1.08 -20.61
C GLU A 421 17.39 0.08 -21.35
N LEU A 422 16.11 0.35 -21.06
CA LEU A 422 15.38 1.46 -21.66
C LEU A 422 16.02 2.81 -21.33
N MET A 423 16.37 3.04 -20.06
CA MET A 423 17.02 4.29 -19.64
C MET A 423 18.43 4.46 -20.26
N LEU A 424 19.18 3.38 -20.45
CA LEU A 424 20.48 3.44 -21.14
C LEU A 424 20.32 3.81 -22.62
N ASN A 425 19.36 3.21 -23.31
CA ASN A 425 19.10 3.49 -24.71
C ASN A 425 18.73 4.96 -24.91
N ASP A 426 17.82 5.48 -24.08
CA ASP A 426 17.39 6.87 -24.18
C ASP A 426 18.46 7.86 -23.70
N LYS A 427 19.31 7.48 -22.74
CA LYS A 427 20.50 8.27 -22.37
C LYS A 427 21.40 8.49 -23.58
N ILE A 428 21.62 7.46 -24.39
CA ILE A 428 22.43 7.54 -25.60
C ILE A 428 21.71 8.36 -26.67
N HIS A 429 20.41 8.10 -26.88
CA HIS A 429 19.60 8.78 -27.89
C HIS A 429 19.56 10.31 -27.70
N PHE A 430 19.43 10.77 -26.46
CA PHE A 430 19.37 12.19 -26.12
C PHE A 430 20.71 12.79 -25.66
N ASN A 431 21.80 12.05 -25.73
CA ASN A 431 23.14 12.52 -25.32
C ASN A 431 23.19 13.03 -23.85
N LEU A 432 22.50 12.36 -22.93
CA LEU A 432 22.41 12.74 -21.51
C LEU A 432 23.61 12.19 -20.71
N GLU A 433 24.82 12.61 -21.06
CA GLU A 433 26.06 12.06 -20.48
C GLU A 433 26.19 12.30 -18.97
N GLU A 434 25.64 13.39 -18.45
CA GLU A 434 25.67 13.74 -17.04
C GLU A 434 24.88 12.78 -16.14
N LEU A 435 24.00 11.95 -16.72
CA LEU A 435 23.22 10.99 -15.95
C LEU A 435 24.08 9.79 -15.53
N ASP A 436 24.08 9.54 -14.23
CA ASP A 436 24.74 8.38 -13.64
C ASP A 436 23.95 7.09 -13.95
N SER A 437 24.51 6.25 -14.80
CA SER A 437 23.86 4.99 -15.22
C SER A 437 23.71 3.97 -14.08
N ASP A 438 24.48 4.07 -13.00
CA ASP A 438 24.33 3.19 -11.85
C ASP A 438 23.01 3.45 -11.11
N LYS A 439 22.49 4.66 -11.18
CA LYS A 439 21.16 5.00 -10.62
C LYS A 439 20.01 4.36 -11.37
N PHE A 440 20.20 3.98 -12.63
CA PHE A 440 19.15 3.28 -13.41
C PHE A 440 18.88 1.86 -12.92
N LYS A 441 19.81 1.25 -12.17
CA LYS A 441 19.67 -0.11 -11.62
C LYS A 441 18.50 -0.25 -10.62
N LYS A 442 18.05 0.88 -10.07
CA LYS A 442 16.91 0.93 -9.14
C LYS A 442 15.87 1.89 -9.67
N ILE A 443 14.69 1.38 -9.94
CA ILE A 443 13.59 2.13 -10.55
C ILE A 443 13.09 3.31 -9.68
N ASP A 444 13.30 3.26 -8.38
CA ASP A 444 12.94 4.31 -7.43
C ASP A 444 14.05 5.33 -7.17
N SER A 445 15.23 5.15 -7.78
CA SER A 445 16.33 6.10 -7.66
C SER A 445 15.94 7.49 -8.16
N ASN A 446 16.47 8.53 -7.52
CA ASN A 446 16.32 9.89 -8.00
C ASN A 446 17.39 10.18 -9.04
N ILE A 447 16.94 10.43 -10.27
CA ILE A 447 17.74 10.76 -11.42
C ILE A 447 17.36 12.18 -11.82
N SER A 448 18.32 13.08 -11.91
CA SER A 448 18.09 14.46 -12.33
C SER A 448 19.21 14.92 -13.26
N ALA A 449 18.83 15.56 -14.35
CA ALA A 449 19.74 16.30 -15.23
C ALA A 449 19.76 17.79 -14.85
N GLY A 450 20.75 18.52 -15.31
CA GLY A 450 20.84 19.97 -15.17
C GLY A 450 20.29 20.74 -16.38
N GLY A 451 19.96 22.02 -16.21
CA GLY A 451 19.63 22.94 -17.30
C GLY A 451 18.56 22.44 -18.26
N SER A 452 18.82 22.59 -19.54
CA SER A 452 17.91 22.19 -20.64
C SER A 452 17.61 20.70 -20.72
N ASN A 453 18.48 19.83 -20.17
CA ASN A 453 18.26 18.38 -20.17
C ASN A 453 17.26 17.91 -19.11
N LYS A 454 16.87 18.77 -18.18
CA LYS A 454 15.95 18.43 -17.10
C LYS A 454 14.55 18.02 -17.60
N PRO A 455 13.88 18.74 -18.51
CA PRO A 455 12.61 18.28 -19.09
C PRO A 455 12.78 16.99 -19.88
N ILE A 456 13.84 16.86 -20.68
CA ILE A 456 14.13 15.66 -21.47
C ILE A 456 14.23 14.44 -20.55
N ASN A 457 15.07 14.51 -19.52
CA ASN A 457 15.22 13.43 -18.55
C ASN A 457 13.89 13.05 -17.88
N THR A 458 13.07 14.03 -17.53
CA THR A 458 11.76 13.77 -16.91
C THR A 458 10.83 13.03 -17.88
N ILE A 459 10.69 13.49 -19.11
CA ILE A 459 9.82 12.87 -20.11
C ILE A 459 10.29 11.46 -20.46
N VAL A 460 11.58 11.28 -20.71
CA VAL A 460 12.19 9.96 -20.97
C VAL A 460 11.90 9.00 -19.81
N TRP A 461 12.05 9.43 -18.57
CA TRP A 461 11.74 8.62 -17.40
C TRP A 461 10.27 8.20 -17.36
N TYR A 462 9.33 9.12 -17.59
CA TYR A 462 7.89 8.81 -17.61
C TYR A 462 7.55 7.82 -18.73
N PHE A 463 8.06 8.03 -19.95
CA PHE A 463 7.80 7.12 -21.06
C PHE A 463 8.38 5.73 -20.83
N ASN A 464 9.56 5.63 -20.23
CA ASN A 464 10.15 4.33 -19.87
C ASN A 464 9.34 3.61 -18.80
N LEU A 465 8.79 4.32 -17.82
CA LEU A 465 7.84 3.73 -16.87
C LEU A 465 6.57 3.22 -17.56
N LEU A 466 6.02 3.96 -18.51
CA LEU A 466 4.86 3.52 -19.30
C LEU A 466 5.18 2.29 -20.16
N LYS A 467 6.35 2.25 -20.81
CA LYS A 467 6.83 1.06 -21.54
C LYS A 467 6.95 -0.17 -20.64
N VAL A 468 7.52 -0.01 -19.45
CA VAL A 468 7.60 -1.06 -18.44
C VAL A 468 6.20 -1.51 -18.00
N LYS A 469 5.30 -0.57 -17.67
CA LYS A 469 3.91 -0.88 -17.33
C LYS A 469 3.25 -1.69 -18.44
N ASN A 470 3.37 -1.25 -19.69
CA ASN A 470 2.74 -1.90 -20.84
C ASN A 470 3.27 -3.30 -21.08
N LYS A 471 4.57 -3.54 -20.84
CA LYS A 471 5.21 -4.85 -21.00
C LYS A 471 4.80 -5.83 -19.90
N PHE A 472 4.79 -5.40 -18.63
CA PHE A 472 4.62 -6.30 -17.49
C PHE A 472 3.19 -6.37 -16.95
N ASN A 473 2.36 -5.35 -17.24
CA ASN A 473 0.95 -5.31 -16.87
C ASN A 473 0.07 -4.85 -18.05
N PRO A 474 0.03 -5.64 -19.14
CA PRO A 474 -0.68 -5.27 -20.37
C PRO A 474 -2.19 -5.13 -20.17
N ASP A 475 -2.76 -5.81 -19.18
CA ASP A 475 -4.20 -5.80 -18.87
C ASP A 475 -4.61 -4.59 -18.01
N ALA A 476 -3.65 -3.86 -17.42
CA ALA A 476 -3.95 -2.67 -16.66
C ALA A 476 -4.53 -1.57 -17.56
N ILE A 477 -5.45 -0.79 -16.98
CA ILE A 477 -6.08 0.31 -17.70
C ILE A 477 -5.05 1.25 -18.32
N ARG A 478 -5.25 1.57 -19.60
CA ARG A 478 -4.54 2.63 -20.32
C ARG A 478 -5.18 3.96 -19.97
N LEU A 479 -4.44 4.79 -19.29
CA LEU A 479 -4.87 6.12 -18.89
C LEU A 479 -4.37 7.15 -19.89
N PRO A 480 -5.08 8.27 -20.10
CA PRO A 480 -4.60 9.37 -20.93
C PRO A 480 -3.22 9.85 -20.50
N ILE A 481 -2.30 10.02 -21.43
CA ILE A 481 -0.99 10.63 -21.20
C ILE A 481 -1.16 12.13 -21.38
N VAL A 482 -0.96 12.90 -20.31
CA VAL A 482 -1.17 14.36 -20.32
C VAL A 482 0.15 15.05 -19.96
N LEU A 483 0.66 15.82 -20.92
CA LEU A 483 1.95 16.49 -20.80
C LEU A 483 1.78 18.00 -20.88
N ASP A 484 2.08 18.69 -19.80
CA ASP A 484 2.01 20.15 -19.77
C ASP A 484 3.34 20.74 -20.19
N SER A 485 3.36 21.31 -21.39
CA SER A 485 4.51 22.00 -21.99
C SER A 485 5.84 21.26 -21.81
N PRO A 486 5.93 19.98 -22.27
CA PRO A 486 7.09 19.13 -22.03
C PRO A 486 8.40 19.71 -22.58
N ALA A 487 8.28 20.53 -23.61
CA ALA A 487 9.39 21.27 -24.22
C ALA A 487 9.28 22.75 -23.83
N ASN A 488 9.56 23.06 -22.56
CA ASN A 488 9.47 24.44 -22.05
C ASN A 488 10.59 25.36 -22.59
N ALA A 489 10.56 26.65 -22.21
CA ALA A 489 11.29 27.74 -22.84
C ALA A 489 12.84 27.65 -22.80
N GLU A 490 13.42 26.69 -22.10
CA GLU A 490 14.88 26.52 -21.99
C GLU A 490 15.48 25.63 -23.09
N LEU A 491 14.63 24.94 -23.88
CA LEU A 491 15.09 24.10 -24.97
C LEU A 491 15.25 24.94 -26.26
N ASP A 492 16.37 24.72 -26.98
CA ASP A 492 16.51 25.21 -28.34
C ASP A 492 15.50 24.52 -29.28
N LYS A 493 15.35 25.08 -30.48
CA LYS A 493 14.33 24.61 -31.44
C LYS A 493 14.54 23.16 -31.89
N GLU A 494 15.79 22.71 -32.01
CA GLU A 494 16.13 21.35 -32.43
C GLU A 494 15.84 20.35 -31.32
N SER A 495 16.25 20.63 -30.11
CA SER A 495 15.96 19.81 -28.92
C SER A 495 14.46 19.73 -28.63
N LYS A 496 13.73 20.86 -28.82
CA LYS A 496 12.28 20.90 -28.70
C LYS A 496 11.61 19.98 -29.73
N HIS A 497 12.02 20.06 -30.98
CA HIS A 497 11.50 19.22 -32.06
C HIS A 497 11.79 17.74 -31.79
N THR A 498 13.02 17.41 -31.42
CA THR A 498 13.43 16.03 -31.10
C THR A 498 12.63 15.43 -29.94
N LEU A 499 12.42 16.21 -28.87
CA LEU A 499 11.63 15.76 -27.72
C LEU A 499 10.15 15.56 -28.09
N LEU A 500 9.55 16.48 -28.83
CA LEU A 500 8.16 16.32 -29.26
C LEU A 500 8.00 15.14 -30.23
N LYS A 501 8.94 14.93 -31.14
CA LYS A 501 8.95 13.78 -32.04
C LYS A 501 9.00 12.48 -31.23
N TYR A 502 9.91 12.36 -30.25
CA TYR A 502 9.99 11.22 -29.35
C TYR A 502 8.65 10.97 -28.62
N ILE A 503 8.01 12.03 -28.08
CA ILE A 503 6.71 11.92 -27.40
C ILE A 503 5.65 11.33 -28.35
N PHE A 504 5.60 11.78 -29.59
CA PHE A 504 4.59 11.34 -30.56
C PHE A 504 4.84 9.92 -31.05
N GLU A 505 6.10 9.54 -31.29
CA GLU A 505 6.49 8.20 -31.74
C GLU A 505 6.34 7.16 -30.62
N GLU A 506 6.70 7.51 -29.39
CA GLU A 506 6.71 6.59 -28.26
C GLU A 506 5.38 6.53 -27.49
N SER A 507 4.43 7.40 -27.82
CA SER A 507 3.10 7.32 -27.25
C SER A 507 2.40 6.04 -27.69
N ASP A 508 1.87 5.30 -26.71
CA ASP A 508 1.09 4.09 -26.98
C ASP A 508 -0.14 4.41 -27.84
N LYS A 509 -0.30 3.74 -28.96
CA LYS A 509 -1.41 3.94 -29.91
C LYS A 509 -2.79 3.72 -29.30
N ASP A 510 -2.85 2.92 -28.25
CA ASP A 510 -4.08 2.61 -27.52
C ASP A 510 -4.35 3.58 -26.36
N SER A 511 -3.44 4.52 -26.09
CA SER A 511 -3.59 5.54 -25.06
C SER A 511 -3.87 6.90 -25.68
N GLN A 512 -4.84 7.62 -25.13
CA GLN A 512 -5.04 9.03 -25.50
C GLN A 512 -3.83 9.86 -25.09
N LEU A 513 -3.33 10.69 -25.99
CA LEU A 513 -2.26 11.64 -25.73
C LEU A 513 -2.81 13.07 -25.77
N ILE A 514 -2.53 13.85 -24.73
CA ILE A 514 -2.89 15.28 -24.65
C ILE A 514 -1.62 16.06 -24.30
N VAL A 515 -1.14 16.86 -25.23
CA VAL A 515 0.08 17.65 -25.06
C VAL A 515 -0.23 19.13 -25.19
N SER A 516 0.21 19.95 -24.24
CA SER A 516 0.23 21.40 -24.45
C SER A 516 1.60 21.85 -24.96
N THR A 517 1.61 22.78 -25.90
CA THR A 517 2.85 23.37 -26.40
C THR A 517 2.60 24.79 -26.93
N ILE A 518 3.65 25.49 -27.33
CA ILE A 518 3.58 26.83 -27.92
C ILE A 518 4.10 26.76 -29.36
N GLY A 519 3.42 27.42 -30.29
CA GLY A 519 3.84 27.52 -31.69
C GLY A 519 3.90 26.15 -32.38
N PHE A 520 2.90 25.29 -32.14
CA PHE A 520 2.82 23.98 -32.80
C PHE A 520 2.36 24.10 -34.24
N SER A 521 3.07 23.41 -35.14
CA SER A 521 2.64 23.22 -36.51
C SER A 521 2.66 21.74 -36.88
N ALA A 522 1.54 21.18 -37.28
CA ALA A 522 1.45 19.80 -37.72
C ALA A 522 2.35 19.50 -38.94
N SER A 523 2.68 20.52 -39.75
CA SER A 523 3.58 20.37 -40.91
C SER A 523 5.02 20.00 -40.50
N ASP A 524 5.43 20.28 -39.27
CA ASP A 524 6.77 19.96 -38.78
C ASP A 524 6.93 18.48 -38.43
N PHE A 525 5.79 17.75 -38.31
CA PHE A 525 5.72 16.32 -37.93
C PHE A 525 4.93 15.53 -38.98
N LYS A 526 5.40 15.54 -40.22
CA LYS A 526 4.67 14.99 -41.40
C LYS A 526 4.35 13.50 -41.33
N GLU A 527 5.08 12.74 -40.51
CA GLU A 527 4.89 11.30 -40.32
C GLU A 527 3.83 10.99 -39.26
N GLU A 528 3.36 12.00 -38.52
CA GLU A 528 2.44 11.85 -37.40
C GLU A 528 1.04 12.35 -37.76
N HIS A 529 0.03 11.64 -37.25
CA HIS A 529 -1.37 12.07 -37.37
C HIS A 529 -1.82 12.66 -36.03
N PHE A 530 -2.42 13.85 -36.10
CA PHE A 530 -3.01 14.54 -34.95
C PHE A 530 -4.52 14.58 -35.12
N ASP A 531 -5.23 13.94 -34.18
CA ASP A 531 -6.69 13.80 -34.26
C ASP A 531 -7.41 15.11 -33.89
N ASN A 532 -6.77 15.95 -33.06
CA ASN A 532 -7.34 17.21 -32.61
C ASN A 532 -6.24 18.24 -32.29
N VAL A 533 -6.35 19.40 -32.85
CA VAL A 533 -5.48 20.55 -32.57
C VAL A 533 -6.34 21.69 -32.04
N ILE A 534 -6.21 21.96 -30.73
CA ILE A 534 -7.00 22.97 -29.99
C ILE A 534 -6.15 24.22 -29.87
N GLU A 535 -6.50 25.24 -30.62
CA GLU A 535 -5.84 26.53 -30.59
C GLU A 535 -6.54 27.50 -29.64
N LEU A 536 -5.79 28.01 -28.65
CA LEU A 536 -6.30 28.97 -27.68
C LEU A 536 -6.08 30.40 -28.16
N SER A 537 -7.17 31.05 -28.60
CA SER A 537 -7.19 32.42 -29.11
C SER A 537 -7.50 33.48 -28.05
N ASN A 538 -7.80 33.07 -26.80
CA ASN A 538 -8.16 33.97 -25.72
C ASN A 538 -7.00 34.88 -25.26
N SER A 539 -7.35 36.01 -24.65
CA SER A 539 -6.38 36.94 -24.05
C SER A 539 -5.67 36.30 -22.84
N LYS A 540 -4.52 36.86 -22.44
CA LYS A 540 -3.80 36.39 -21.24
C LYS A 540 -4.70 36.48 -20.01
N TYR A 541 -4.70 35.42 -19.21
CA TYR A 541 -5.50 35.26 -17.99
C TYR A 541 -7.03 35.23 -18.19
N GLU A 542 -7.53 35.18 -19.40
CA GLU A 542 -8.96 35.15 -19.75
C GLU A 542 -9.38 33.81 -20.34
N LEU A 543 -9.06 32.71 -19.65
CA LEU A 543 -9.41 31.36 -20.12
C LEU A 543 -10.92 31.15 -20.22
N LEU A 544 -11.69 31.68 -19.27
CA LEU A 544 -13.13 31.54 -19.23
C LEU A 544 -13.80 32.67 -19.99
N ASN A 545 -14.85 32.36 -20.75
CA ASN A 545 -15.63 33.31 -21.54
C ASN A 545 -17.14 33.18 -21.28
N THR A 546 -17.90 34.19 -21.71
CA THR A 546 -19.36 34.23 -21.54
C THR A 546 -20.09 33.38 -22.58
N GLU A 547 -19.50 33.16 -23.76
CA GLU A 547 -20.11 32.39 -24.84
C GLU A 547 -20.24 30.93 -24.43
N ASP A 548 -19.16 30.31 -23.98
CA ASP A 548 -19.18 28.93 -23.46
C ASP A 548 -20.14 28.81 -22.26
N TYR A 549 -20.23 29.85 -21.41
CA TYR A 549 -21.17 29.83 -20.30
C TYR A 549 -22.61 29.79 -20.76
N GLU A 550 -23.02 30.66 -21.69
CA GLU A 550 -24.38 30.69 -22.22
C GLU A 550 -24.76 29.39 -22.92
N LEU A 551 -23.82 28.78 -23.65
CA LEU A 551 -24.04 27.51 -24.35
C LEU A 551 -24.19 26.30 -23.38
N TYR A 552 -23.45 26.27 -22.29
CA TYR A 552 -23.34 25.05 -21.47
C TYR A 552 -23.86 25.21 -20.01
N LYS A 553 -24.38 26.38 -19.61
CA LYS A 553 -24.89 26.64 -18.26
C LYS A 553 -25.96 25.66 -17.78
N GLU A 554 -26.80 25.14 -18.69
CA GLU A 554 -27.86 24.19 -18.33
C GLU A 554 -27.26 22.84 -17.89
N ILE A 555 -26.16 22.38 -18.49
CA ILE A 555 -25.43 21.19 -18.04
C ILE A 555 -24.99 21.38 -16.58
N CYS A 556 -24.42 22.55 -16.28
CA CYS A 556 -23.99 22.87 -14.92
C CYS A 556 -25.15 22.86 -13.93
N LYS A 557 -26.25 23.51 -14.26
CA LYS A 557 -27.44 23.59 -13.40
C LYS A 557 -28.03 22.21 -13.11
N ASP A 558 -28.20 21.39 -14.13
CA ASP A 558 -28.72 20.02 -14.00
C ASP A 558 -27.88 19.22 -12.99
N LEU A 559 -26.56 19.16 -13.21
CA LEU A 559 -25.65 18.36 -12.37
C LEU A 559 -25.52 18.88 -10.92
N VAL A 560 -25.68 20.20 -10.73
CA VAL A 560 -25.71 20.82 -9.37
C VAL A 560 -26.97 20.39 -8.63
N LEU A 561 -28.14 20.44 -9.29
CA LEU A 561 -29.46 20.21 -8.67
C LEU A 561 -29.72 18.73 -8.34
N ILE A 562 -29.16 17.80 -9.11
CA ILE A 562 -29.34 16.36 -8.86
C ILE A 562 -28.63 15.97 -7.56
N ASN A 563 -29.39 15.58 -6.56
CA ASN A 563 -28.89 15.20 -5.23
C ASN A 563 -29.23 13.75 -4.82
N GLU A 564 -30.12 13.09 -5.57
CA GLU A 564 -30.57 11.69 -5.37
C GLU A 564 -30.67 10.95 -6.71
#